data_30bbbb43f3317b4f701ced64c8f7e837
#
_entry.id   30bbbb43f3317b4f701ced64c8f7e837
#
_cell.length_a   1.000
_cell.length_b   1.000
_cell.length_c   1.000
_cell.angle_alpha   90.00
_cell.angle_beta   90.00
_cell.angle_gamma   90.00
#
_symmetry.space_group_name_H-M   'P 1'
#
loop_
_entity.id
_entity.type
_entity.pdbx_description
1 polymer ?
#
loop_
_entity_poly.entity_id
_entity_poly.type
_entity_poly.pdbx_seq_one_letter_code
_entity_poly.pdbx_strand_id
1 'polypeptide(L)' 'MTNDEIKNILNDVHNVFWMKWRNKVPERRSYEWEQFIQDGGELMKKYSYCSLVIKNVNELIGEMTDRMEAMERDARKKEK' A
#
# COMPACT_ATOMS: atom_id res chain seq x y z
N MET A 1 -0.80 -19.79 -13.28
CA MET A 1 0.04 -19.33 -12.16
C MET A 1 0.19 -20.49 -11.17
N THR A 2 1.43 -20.79 -10.78
CA THR A 2 1.69 -21.89 -9.84
C THR A 2 1.43 -21.45 -8.40
N ASN A 3 1.31 -22.45 -7.49
CA ASN A 3 1.16 -22.15 -6.07
C ASN A 3 2.38 -21.42 -5.49
N ASP A 4 3.57 -21.73 -5.99
CA ASP A 4 4.80 -21.05 -5.57
C ASP A 4 4.80 -19.59 -6.01
N GLU A 5 4.33 -19.28 -7.22
CA GLU A 5 4.20 -17.90 -7.69
C GLU A 5 3.22 -17.13 -6.83
N ILE A 6 2.07 -17.71 -6.50
CA ILE A 6 1.08 -17.09 -5.62
C ILE A 6 1.69 -16.81 -4.25
N LYS A 7 2.40 -17.80 -3.68
CA LYS A 7 3.06 -17.63 -2.39
C LYS A 7 4.07 -16.48 -2.41
N ASN A 8 4.87 -16.39 -3.46
CA ASN A 8 5.87 -15.32 -3.59
C ASN A 8 5.21 -13.94 -3.69
N ILE A 9 4.13 -13.83 -4.46
CA ILE A 9 3.37 -12.57 -4.59
C ILE A 9 2.81 -12.16 -3.23
N LEU A 10 2.12 -13.07 -2.54
CA LEU A 10 1.52 -12.76 -1.23
C LEU A 10 2.58 -12.42 -0.19
N ASN A 11 3.73 -13.10 -0.23
CA ASN A 11 4.85 -12.78 0.66
C ASN A 11 5.36 -11.36 0.41
N ASP A 12 5.60 -10.99 -0.85
CA ASP A 12 6.10 -9.66 -1.19
C ASP A 12 5.09 -8.57 -0.84
N VAL A 13 3.79 -8.83 -1.05
CA VAL A 13 2.74 -7.86 -0.71
C VAL A 13 2.61 -7.72 0.81
N HIS A 14 2.48 -8.82 1.55
CA HIS A 14 2.14 -8.78 2.97
C HIS A 14 3.36 -8.62 3.89
N ASN A 15 4.49 -9.26 3.57
CA ASN A 15 5.64 -9.29 4.45
C ASN A 15 6.76 -8.32 4.05
N VAL A 16 6.73 -7.75 2.86
CA VAL A 16 7.71 -6.76 2.42
C VAL A 16 7.04 -5.39 2.28
N PHE A 17 6.11 -5.26 1.35
CA PHE A 17 5.46 -3.99 1.06
C PHE A 17 4.63 -3.47 2.24
N TRP A 18 3.68 -4.26 2.75
CA TRP A 18 2.82 -3.85 3.86
C TRP A 18 3.59 -3.65 5.15
N MET A 19 4.54 -4.54 5.47
CA MET A 19 5.36 -4.44 6.67
C MET A 19 6.20 -3.16 6.70
N LYS A 20 6.65 -2.69 5.53
CA LYS A 20 7.42 -1.45 5.42
C LYS A 20 6.55 -0.23 5.76
N TRP A 21 5.28 -0.24 5.38
CA TRP A 21 4.44 0.96 5.44
C TRP A 21 3.38 0.94 6.54
N ARG A 22 3.05 -0.21 7.13
CA ARG A 22 1.92 -0.37 8.04
C ARG A 22 1.94 0.54 9.27
N ASN A 23 3.10 0.89 9.77
CA ASN A 23 3.24 1.69 10.99
C ASN A 23 3.46 3.18 10.71
N LYS A 24 3.43 3.59 9.44
CA LYS A 24 3.67 4.96 9.04
C LYS A 24 2.69 5.37 7.97
N VAL A 25 1.66 6.11 8.37
CA VAL A 25 0.67 6.61 7.42
C VAL A 25 1.20 7.90 6.80
N PRO A 26 1.51 7.91 5.48
CA PRO A 26 2.00 9.12 4.84
C PRO A 26 0.92 10.19 4.76
N GLU A 27 1.33 11.44 4.81
CA GLU A 27 0.42 12.56 4.59
C GLU A 27 0.07 12.67 3.11
N ARG A 28 -1.11 13.22 2.82
CA ARG A 28 -1.57 13.45 1.46
C ARG A 28 -0.56 14.33 0.72
N ARG A 29 -0.19 13.93 -0.51
CA ARG A 29 0.74 14.65 -1.39
C ARG A 29 2.15 14.82 -0.81
N SER A 30 2.51 14.04 0.20
CA SER A 30 3.87 14.05 0.73
C SER A 30 4.81 13.21 -0.13
N TYR A 31 6.11 13.39 0.09
CA TYR A 31 7.13 12.55 -0.54
C TYR A 31 6.93 11.07 -0.17
N GLU A 32 6.62 10.81 1.09
CA GLU A 32 6.38 9.45 1.58
C GLU A 32 5.19 8.81 0.90
N TRP A 33 4.12 9.58 0.63
CA TRP A 33 2.97 9.07 -0.12
C TRP A 33 3.37 8.66 -1.53
N GLU A 34 4.17 9.49 -2.21
CA GLU A 34 4.68 9.15 -3.54
C GLU A 34 5.53 7.90 -3.52
N GLN A 35 6.40 7.73 -2.50
CA GLN A 35 7.22 6.53 -2.35
C GLN A 35 6.37 5.29 -2.11
N PHE A 36 5.31 5.40 -1.32
CA PHE A 36 4.37 4.31 -1.08
C PHE A 36 3.72 3.86 -2.39
N ILE A 37 3.19 4.79 -3.16
CA ILE A 37 2.56 4.49 -4.45
C ILE A 37 3.58 3.90 -5.43
N GLN A 38 4.80 4.45 -5.47
CA GLN A 38 5.86 3.95 -6.34
C GLN A 38 6.26 2.52 -5.97
N ASP A 39 6.42 2.22 -4.68
CA ASP A 39 6.74 0.87 -4.22
C ASP A 39 5.68 -0.13 -4.65
N GLY A 40 4.40 0.24 -4.54
CA GLY A 40 3.29 -0.58 -5.02
C GLY A 40 3.35 -0.81 -6.52
N GLY A 41 3.63 0.23 -7.28
CA GLY A 41 3.77 0.15 -8.74
C GLY A 41 4.93 -0.76 -9.16
N GLU A 42 6.06 -0.67 -8.47
CA GLU A 42 7.22 -1.53 -8.74
C GLU A 42 6.91 -2.99 -8.44
N LEU A 43 6.17 -3.26 -7.38
CA LEU A 43 5.74 -4.60 -7.04
C LEU A 43 4.83 -5.19 -8.12
N MET A 44 3.88 -4.40 -8.62
CA MET A 44 3.03 -4.79 -9.75
C MET A 44 3.86 -5.12 -10.97
N LYS A 45 4.85 -4.28 -11.28
CA LYS A 45 5.75 -4.47 -12.43
C LYS A 45 6.58 -5.74 -12.29
N LYS A 46 7.09 -6.03 -11.09
CA LYS A 46 7.86 -7.23 -10.81
C LYS A 46 7.13 -8.51 -11.21
N TYR A 47 5.81 -8.54 -11.03
CA TYR A 47 4.97 -9.68 -11.36
C TYR A 47 4.16 -9.47 -12.65
N SER A 48 4.66 -8.63 -13.54
CA SER A 48 4.08 -8.38 -14.88
C SER A 48 2.60 -7.96 -14.82
N TYR A 49 2.24 -7.20 -13.79
CA TYR A 49 0.89 -6.66 -13.62
C TYR A 49 -0.21 -7.73 -13.58
N CYS A 50 0.09 -8.90 -13.01
CA CYS A 50 -0.92 -9.96 -12.90
C CYS A 50 -2.07 -9.52 -12.00
N SER A 51 -3.25 -10.11 -12.23
CA SER A 51 -4.48 -9.75 -11.51
C SER A 51 -4.32 -9.84 -10.00
N LEU A 52 -3.66 -10.89 -9.50
CA LEU A 52 -3.49 -11.10 -8.06
C LEU A 52 -2.69 -9.96 -7.41
N VAL A 53 -1.55 -9.56 -7.99
CA VAL A 53 -0.72 -8.51 -7.42
C VAL A 53 -1.44 -7.16 -7.48
N ILE A 54 -2.11 -6.87 -8.60
CA ILE A 54 -2.86 -5.62 -8.74
C ILE A 54 -3.95 -5.50 -7.68
N LYS A 55 -4.74 -6.55 -7.48
CA LYS A 55 -5.82 -6.55 -6.49
C LYS A 55 -5.27 -6.35 -5.07
N ASN A 56 -4.24 -7.09 -4.71
CA ASN A 56 -3.69 -7.03 -3.35
C ASN A 56 -3.02 -5.68 -3.06
N VAL A 57 -2.24 -5.16 -3.99
CA VAL A 57 -1.60 -3.84 -3.81
C VAL A 57 -2.66 -2.75 -3.73
N ASN A 58 -3.67 -2.77 -4.60
CA ASN A 58 -4.74 -1.77 -4.58
C ASN A 58 -5.54 -1.81 -3.28
N GLU A 59 -5.80 -2.99 -2.71
CA GLU A 59 -6.46 -3.11 -1.41
C GLU A 59 -5.65 -2.42 -0.31
N LEU A 60 -4.33 -2.61 -0.30
CA LEU A 60 -3.47 -1.98 0.70
C LEU A 60 -3.36 -0.47 0.50
N ILE A 61 -3.33 0.00 -0.75
CA ILE A 61 -3.37 1.43 -1.05
C ILE A 61 -4.69 2.03 -0.55
N GLY A 62 -5.80 1.34 -0.77
CA GLY A 62 -7.12 1.76 -0.27
C GLY A 62 -7.16 1.84 1.25
N GLU A 63 -6.63 0.83 1.94
CA GLU A 63 -6.56 0.82 3.40
C GLU A 63 -5.71 1.99 3.92
N MET A 64 -4.55 2.23 3.30
CA MET A 64 -3.69 3.34 3.69
C MET A 64 -4.36 4.69 3.43
N THR A 65 -5.10 4.82 2.33
CA THR A 65 -5.87 6.00 2.01
C THR A 65 -6.92 6.27 3.08
N ASP A 66 -7.65 5.24 3.52
CA ASP A 66 -8.64 5.36 4.58
C ASP A 66 -8.00 5.83 5.90
N ARG A 67 -6.84 5.32 6.24
CA ARG A 67 -6.10 5.73 7.44
C ARG A 67 -5.65 7.19 7.35
N MET A 68 -5.17 7.60 6.19
CA MET A 68 -4.75 8.98 5.94
C MET A 68 -5.94 9.94 6.10
N GLU A 69 -7.10 9.59 5.54
CA GLU A 69 -8.31 10.39 5.65
C GLU A 69 -8.81 10.46 7.10
N ALA A 70 -8.71 9.36 7.84
CA ALA A 70 -9.05 9.35 9.25
C ALA A 70 -8.17 10.29 10.07
N MET A 71 -6.88 10.31 9.78
CA MET A 71 -5.93 11.23 10.43
C MET A 71 -6.26 12.70 10.10
N GLU A 72 -6.63 12.99 8.88
CA GLU A 72 -7.03 14.32 8.46
C GLU A 72 -8.30 14.80 9.19
N ARG A 73 -9.27 13.90 9.34
CA ARG A 73 -10.51 14.20 10.08
C ARG A 73 -10.22 14.48 11.56
N ASP A 74 -9.35 13.66 12.18
CA ASP A 74 -8.98 13.84 13.58
C ASP A 74 -8.23 15.15 13.80
N ALA A 75 -7.35 15.52 12.91
CA ALA A 75 -6.64 16.79 12.96
C ALA A 75 -7.61 17.98 12.89
N ARG A 76 -8.62 17.90 12.00
CA ARG A 76 -9.65 18.95 11.90
C ARG A 76 -10.49 19.08 13.17
N LYS A 77 -10.79 17.97 13.83
CA LYS A 77 -11.53 17.99 15.10
C LYS A 77 -10.73 18.65 16.22
N LYS A 78 -9.41 18.49 16.22
CA LYS A 78 -8.55 19.09 17.24
C LYS A 78 -8.39 20.60 17.07
N GLU A 79 -8.61 21.13 15.89
CA GLU A 79 -8.49 22.56 15.61
C GLU A 79 -9.70 23.36 16.07
N LYS A 80 -10.75 22.70 16.46
CA LYS A 80 -11.94 23.35 17.04
C LYS A 80 -11.81 23.45 18.54
#